data_13fd00a46b7fa4bf9c8452549dc3a7ac
#
_entry.id   13fd00a46b7fa4bf9c8452549dc3a7ac
#
_cell.length_a   1.000
_cell.length_b   1.000
_cell.length_c   1.000
_cell.angle_alpha   90.00
_cell.angle_beta   90.00
_cell.angle_gamma   90.00
#
_symmetry.space_group_name_H-M   'P 1'
#
loop_
_entity.id
_entity.type
_entity.pdbx_description
1 polymer ?
#
loop_
_entity_poly.entity_id
_entity_poly.type
_entity_poly.pdbx_seq_one_letter_code
_entity_poly.pdbx_strand_id
1 'polypeptide(L)'
;MLTGPKGTEQDSIGQCSVCGRIEELFELPGRTEACCLECSADLAASILLTTEIDAATQAGRGTNALVSEFFQISGRMLERSQSAERGNG
;
A
#
# COMPACT_ATOMS: atom_id res chain seq x y z
N MET A 1 20.04 22.11 -15.28
CA MET A 1 19.65 21.94 -15.01
C MET A 1 18.95 21.55 -14.68
N LEU A 2 18.80 21.44 -14.73
CA LEU A 2 18.04 21.11 -14.51
C LEU A 2 17.33 20.73 -14.07
N THR A 3 17.55 20.79 -14.08
CA THR A 3 16.67 20.82 -13.46
C THR A 3 15.51 20.03 -13.24
N GLY A 4 14.83 19.84 -13.49
CA GLY A 4 13.67 19.09 -13.52
C GLY A 4 13.43 18.10 -12.40
N PRO A 5 14.37 17.27 -12.06
CA PRO A 5 14.15 16.27 -11.02
C PRO A 5 13.72 16.85 -9.69
N LYS A 6 14.17 18.01 -9.40
CA LYS A 6 13.84 18.60 -8.12
C LYS A 6 12.37 18.91 -7.99
N GLY A 7 11.81 19.48 -9.03
CA GLY A 7 10.39 19.74 -9.03
C GLY A 7 9.59 18.46 -8.92
N THR A 8 10.09 17.43 -9.55
CA THR A 8 9.42 16.14 -9.51
C THR A 8 9.31 15.61 -8.09
N GLU A 9 10.35 15.78 -7.29
CA GLU A 9 10.32 15.31 -5.92
C GLU A 9 9.24 15.99 -5.11
N GLN A 10 9.10 17.29 -5.26
CA GLN A 10 8.05 18.01 -4.55
C GLN A 10 6.68 17.59 -5.03
N ASP A 11 6.56 17.33 -6.31
CA ASP A 11 5.28 16.91 -6.87
C ASP A 11 4.83 15.57 -6.34
N SER A 12 5.74 14.77 -5.80
CA SER A 12 5.38 13.46 -5.29
C SER A 12 4.79 13.52 -3.88
N ILE A 13 4.77 14.67 -3.26
CA ILE A 13 4.17 14.81 -1.93
C ILE A 13 2.68 15.13 -2.10
N GLY A 14 1.85 14.37 -1.42
CA GLY A 14 0.41 14.57 -1.51
C GLY A 14 -0.30 13.69 -0.53
N GLN A 15 -1.61 13.53 -0.72
CA GLN A 15 -2.42 12.72 0.17
C GLN A 15 -2.42 11.28 -0.31
N CYS A 16 -2.04 10.37 0.59
CA CYS A 16 -2.05 8.95 0.30
C CYS A 16 -3.48 8.48 0.02
N SER A 17 -3.66 7.72 -1.05
CA SER A 17 -4.99 7.25 -1.43
C SER A 17 -5.49 6.15 -0.50
N VAL A 18 -4.63 5.58 0.32
CA VAL A 18 -5.02 4.49 1.22
C VAL A 18 -5.27 4.99 2.63
N CYS A 19 -4.30 5.68 3.22
CA CYS A 19 -4.43 6.10 4.62
C CYS A 19 -4.79 7.57 4.78
N GLY A 20 -4.71 8.37 3.72
CA GLY A 20 -5.11 9.77 3.77
C GLY A 20 -4.09 10.72 4.36
N ARG A 21 -2.92 10.23 4.74
CA ARG A 21 -1.88 11.10 5.29
C ARG A 21 -1.15 11.85 4.18
N ILE A 22 -0.65 13.03 4.53
CA ILE A 22 0.12 13.83 3.59
C ILE A 22 1.59 13.45 3.75
N GLU A 23 2.14 12.77 2.77
CA GLU A 23 3.50 12.28 2.79
C GLU A 23 4.03 12.16 1.38
N GLU A 24 5.29 11.81 1.27
CA GLU A 24 5.87 11.48 -0.02
C GLU A 24 5.19 10.24 -0.57
N LEU A 25 4.75 10.32 -1.82
CA LEU A 25 3.97 9.24 -2.43
C LEU A 25 4.82 8.46 -3.42
N PHE A 26 4.47 7.19 -3.58
CA PHE A 26 5.13 6.28 -4.50
C PHE A 26 4.09 5.59 -5.36
N GLU A 27 4.38 5.44 -6.64
CA GLU A 27 3.48 4.75 -7.55
C GLU A 27 3.84 3.29 -7.62
N LEU A 28 2.81 2.44 -7.60
CA LEU A 28 3.01 1.02 -7.76
C LEU A 28 2.87 0.63 -9.23
N PRO A 29 3.65 -0.36 -9.69
CA PRO A 29 3.52 -0.82 -11.07
C PRO A 29 2.10 -1.28 -11.36
N GLY A 30 1.56 -0.80 -12.47
CA GLY A 30 0.24 -1.19 -12.90
C GLY A 30 -0.91 -0.53 -12.18
N ARG A 31 -0.62 0.45 -11.32
CA ARG A 31 -1.67 1.18 -10.60
C ARG A 31 -1.53 2.67 -10.87
N THR A 32 -2.66 3.35 -10.81
CA THR A 32 -2.67 4.79 -11.03
C THR A 32 -2.66 5.59 -9.73
N GLU A 33 -2.96 4.94 -8.62
CA GLU A 33 -2.95 5.62 -7.32
C GLU A 33 -1.55 5.67 -6.74
N ALA A 34 -1.27 6.76 -6.07
CA ALA A 34 0.01 6.93 -5.37
C ALA A 34 -0.22 6.78 -3.87
N CYS A 35 0.69 6.11 -3.21
CA CYS A 35 0.59 5.79 -1.80
C CYS A 35 1.87 6.15 -1.06
N CYS A 36 1.76 6.41 0.25
CA CYS A 36 2.94 6.62 1.06
C CYS A 36 3.75 5.32 1.14
N LEU A 37 4.98 5.43 1.64
CA LEU A 37 5.88 4.29 1.64
C LEU A 37 5.28 3.09 2.38
N GLU A 38 4.70 3.33 3.54
CA GLU A 38 4.13 2.23 4.33
C GLU A 38 2.97 1.56 3.61
N CYS A 39 2.07 2.35 3.04
CA CYS A 39 0.93 1.77 2.34
C CYS A 39 1.38 1.10 1.04
N SER A 40 2.36 1.68 0.37
CA SER A 40 2.92 1.08 -0.83
C SER A 40 3.51 -0.30 -0.53
N ALA A 41 4.27 -0.41 0.56
CA ALA A 41 4.84 -1.69 0.96
C ALA A 41 3.75 -2.70 1.32
N ASP A 42 2.73 -2.26 2.06
CA ASP A 42 1.65 -3.15 2.45
C ASP A 42 0.84 -3.61 1.24
N LEU A 43 0.59 -2.70 0.29
CA LEU A 43 -0.14 -3.08 -0.92
C LEU A 43 0.64 -4.08 -1.74
N ALA A 44 1.95 -3.87 -1.89
CA ALA A 44 2.78 -4.81 -2.62
C ALA A 44 2.77 -6.18 -1.94
N ALA A 45 2.87 -6.20 -0.62
CA ALA A 45 2.83 -7.45 0.12
C ALA A 45 1.49 -8.14 -0.04
N SER A 46 0.39 -7.39 -0.01
CA SER A 46 -0.93 -8.00 -0.17
C SER A 46 -1.13 -8.56 -1.57
N ILE A 47 -0.59 -7.90 -2.57
CA ILE A 47 -0.67 -8.43 -3.93
C ILE A 47 0.09 -9.75 -4.05
N LEU A 48 1.29 -9.81 -3.48
CA LEU A 48 2.07 -11.04 -3.47
C LEU A 48 1.34 -12.15 -2.73
N LEU A 49 0.75 -11.84 -1.58
CA LEU A 49 -0.01 -12.82 -0.81
C LEU A 49 -1.20 -13.34 -1.59
N THR A 50 -1.90 -12.46 -2.30
CA THR A 50 -3.03 -12.88 -3.11
C THR A 50 -2.60 -13.88 -4.17
N THR A 51 -1.46 -13.61 -4.82
CA THR A 51 -0.92 -14.53 -5.81
C THR A 51 -0.55 -15.87 -5.18
N GLU A 52 0.08 -15.83 -4.00
CA GLU A 52 0.46 -17.07 -3.32
C GLU A 52 -0.74 -17.86 -2.86
N ILE A 53 -1.78 -17.17 -2.38
CA ILE A 53 -3.01 -17.85 -1.96
C ILE A 53 -3.64 -18.56 -3.16
N ASP A 54 -3.69 -17.87 -4.29
CA ASP A 54 -4.24 -18.46 -5.50
C ASP A 54 -3.47 -19.70 -5.94
N ALA A 55 -2.14 -19.59 -5.95
CA ALA A 55 -1.30 -20.72 -6.34
C ALA A 55 -1.46 -21.89 -5.36
N ALA A 56 -1.51 -21.60 -4.07
CA ALA A 56 -1.68 -22.64 -3.06
C ALA A 56 -3.04 -23.32 -3.19
N THR A 57 -4.07 -22.53 -3.48
CA THR A 57 -5.41 -23.09 -3.68
C THR A 57 -5.43 -24.02 -4.87
N GLN A 58 -4.81 -23.63 -5.98
CA GLN A 58 -4.77 -24.47 -7.16
C GLN A 58 -3.98 -25.74 -6.91
N ALA A 59 -2.96 -25.67 -6.07
CA ALA A 59 -2.14 -26.82 -5.74
C ALA A 59 -2.75 -27.69 -4.66
N GLY A 60 -3.87 -27.28 -4.07
CA GLY A 60 -4.49 -28.03 -3.00
C GLY A 60 -3.80 -27.92 -1.66
N ARG A 61 -2.99 -26.88 -1.47
CA ARG A 61 -2.28 -26.68 -0.20
C ARG A 61 -3.09 -25.79 0.72
N GLY A 62 -2.78 -25.83 2.02
CA GLY A 62 -3.45 -25.01 2.98
C GLY A 62 -3.09 -23.54 2.80
N THR A 63 -4.06 -22.66 3.03
CA THR A 63 -3.87 -21.22 2.85
C THR A 63 -4.09 -20.43 4.12
N ASN A 64 -4.31 -21.10 5.26
CA ASN A 64 -4.67 -20.40 6.49
C ASN A 64 -3.64 -19.35 6.90
N ALA A 65 -2.35 -19.70 6.84
CA ALA A 65 -1.30 -18.77 7.24
C ALA A 65 -1.24 -17.58 6.30
N LEU A 66 -1.40 -17.82 5.00
CA LEU A 66 -1.35 -16.75 4.01
C LEU A 66 -2.54 -15.79 4.20
N VAL A 67 -3.73 -16.35 4.40
CA VAL A 67 -4.92 -15.54 4.60
C VAL A 67 -4.79 -14.71 5.88
N SER A 68 -4.23 -15.31 6.93
CA SER A 68 -4.02 -14.59 8.19
C SER A 68 -3.09 -13.41 8.00
N GLU A 69 -2.01 -13.59 7.26
CA GLU A 69 -1.10 -12.49 6.96
C GLU A 69 -1.78 -11.39 6.15
N PHE A 70 -2.59 -11.80 5.19
CA PHE A 70 -3.32 -10.84 4.39
C PHE A 70 -4.23 -9.97 5.25
N PHE A 71 -4.95 -10.59 6.19
CA PHE A 71 -5.82 -9.84 7.08
C PHE A 71 -5.03 -8.91 7.99
N GLN A 72 -3.86 -9.33 8.44
CA GLN A 72 -3.03 -8.46 9.28
C GLN A 72 -2.57 -7.23 8.52
N ILE A 73 -2.18 -7.40 7.28
CA ILE A 73 -1.75 -6.27 6.46
C ILE A 73 -2.92 -5.33 6.20
N SER A 74 -4.07 -5.88 5.87
CA SER A 74 -5.27 -5.08 5.63
C SER A 74 -5.67 -4.31 6.88
N GLY A 75 -5.56 -4.94 8.04
CA GLY A 75 -5.87 -4.27 9.30
C GLY A 75 -4.95 -3.10 9.57
N ARG A 76 -3.66 -3.25 9.27
CA ARG A 76 -2.73 -2.15 9.46
C ARG A 76 -3.08 -0.95 8.59
N MET A 77 -3.43 -1.22 7.33
CA MET A 77 -3.81 -0.15 6.42
C MET A 77 -5.07 0.56 6.90
N LEU A 78 -6.04 -0.22 7.36
CA LEU A 78 -7.27 0.35 7.87
C LEU A 78 -7.03 1.21 9.11
N GLU A 79 -6.17 0.75 10.01
CA GLU A 79 -5.85 1.51 11.20
C GLU A 79 -5.18 2.83 10.86
N ARG A 80 -4.28 2.82 9.89
CA ARG A 80 -3.63 4.06 9.48
C ARG A 80 -4.64 5.04 8.90
N SER A 81 -5.58 4.53 8.11
CA SER A 81 -6.62 5.37 7.53
C SER A 81 -7.49 6.00 8.61
N GLN A 82 -7.90 5.22 9.59
CA GLN A 82 -8.72 5.73 10.67
C GLN A 82 -7.95 6.72 11.53
N SER A 83 -6.67 6.46 11.75
CA SER A 83 -5.83 7.34 12.53
C SER A 83 -5.68 8.70 11.84
N ALA A 84 -5.51 8.69 10.53
CA ALA A 84 -5.38 9.92 9.77
C ALA A 84 -6.66 10.75 9.84
N GLU A 85 -7.79 10.09 9.75
CA GLU A 85 -9.08 10.78 9.85
C GLU A 85 -9.26 11.42 11.22
N ARG A 86 -8.89 10.69 12.26
CA ARG A 86 -9.01 11.24 13.60
C ARG A 86 -8.06 12.40 13.81
N GLY A 87 -6.86 12.32 13.26
CA GLY A 87 -5.91 13.40 13.35
C GLY A 87 -6.37 14.67 12.67
N ASN A 88 -7.16 14.52 11.62
CA ASN A 88 -7.70 15.66 10.89
C ASN A 88 -8.95 16.23 11.52
N GLY A 89 -9.64 15.43 12.27
CA GLY A 89 -10.87 15.85 12.91
C GLY A 89 -10.62 16.44 14.28
#